data_5515548b259badea258cfb67ff4d07f5
#
_entry.id   5515548b259badea258cfb67ff4d07f5
#
_cell.length_a   1.000
_cell.length_b   1.000
_cell.length_c   1.000
_cell.angle_alpha   90.00
_cell.angle_beta   90.00
_cell.angle_gamma   90.00
#
_symmetry.space_group_name_H-M   'P 1'
#
loop_
_entity.id
_entity.type
_entity.pdbx_description
1 polymer ?
#
loop_
_entity_poly.entity_id
_entity_poly.type
_entity_poly.pdbx_seq_one_letter_code
_entity_poly.pdbx_strand_id
1 'polypeptide(L)' 'MDANKLIIGGRYIYQMLDGKEVEVSHTGNDGDGRYVFHTRRRMYRFVFGPDTVRDRVRAYE' A
#
# COMPACT_ATOMS: atom_id res chain seq x y z
N MET A 1 -2.78 3.89 8.53
CA MET A 1 -2.16 5.13 7.99
C MET A 1 -3.18 5.89 7.17
N ASP A 2 -3.19 7.20 7.28
CA ASP A 2 -4.07 8.02 6.47
C ASP A 2 -3.61 8.01 5.01
N ALA A 3 -4.54 7.70 4.10
CA ALA A 3 -4.22 7.63 2.66
C ALA A 3 -3.70 8.97 2.11
N ASN A 4 -4.09 10.09 2.70
CA ASN A 4 -3.62 11.40 2.28
C ASN A 4 -2.13 11.62 2.54
N LYS A 5 -1.52 10.78 3.36
CA LYS A 5 -0.09 10.88 3.67
C LYS A 5 0.77 9.96 2.81
N LEU A 6 0.16 9.20 1.91
CA LEU A 6 0.91 8.34 1.00
C LEU A 6 1.71 9.17 0.00
N ILE A 7 2.94 8.75 -0.23
CA ILE A 7 3.85 9.41 -1.17
C ILE A 7 4.20 8.39 -2.25
N ILE A 8 4.07 8.78 -3.52
CA ILE A 8 4.46 7.92 -4.65
C ILE A 8 5.97 7.68 -4.55
N GLY A 9 6.35 6.42 -4.64
CA GLY A 9 7.73 5.99 -4.44
C GLY A 9 8.07 5.65 -2.99
N GLY A 10 7.17 5.97 -2.04
CA GLY A 10 7.38 5.66 -0.64
C GLY A 10 7.24 4.17 -0.34
N ARG A 11 7.90 3.72 0.72
CA ARG A 11 7.83 2.34 1.18
C ARG A 11 6.90 2.22 2.36
N TYR A 12 6.12 1.13 2.36
CA TYR A 12 5.12 0.88 3.39
C TYR A 12 5.07 -0.60 3.71
N ILE A 13 4.43 -0.93 4.81
CA ILE A 13 4.17 -2.32 5.20
C ILE A 13 2.68 -2.55 5.09
N TYR A 14 2.30 -3.59 4.37
CA TYR A 14 0.92 -4.03 4.28
C TYR A 14 0.73 -5.28 5.14
N GLN A 15 -0.25 -5.24 6.04
CA GLN A 15 -0.61 -6.38 6.86
C GLN A 15 -1.70 -7.18 6.16
N MET A 16 -1.38 -8.40 5.78
CA MET A 16 -2.31 -9.30 5.11
C MET A 16 -3.35 -9.83 6.10
N LEU A 17 -4.44 -10.40 5.55
CA LEU A 17 -5.53 -10.93 6.37
C LEU A 17 -5.09 -12.06 7.30
N ASP A 18 -4.06 -12.81 6.93
CA ASP A 18 -3.52 -13.90 7.76
C ASP A 18 -2.53 -13.41 8.82
N GLY A 19 -2.32 -12.10 8.91
CA GLY A 19 -1.41 -11.51 9.87
C GLY A 19 0.02 -11.31 9.37
N LYS A 20 0.36 -11.86 8.21
CA LYS A 20 1.69 -11.67 7.63
C LYS A 20 1.85 -10.24 7.13
N GLU A 21 3.07 -9.75 7.19
CA GLU A 21 3.41 -8.42 6.71
C GLU A 21 4.26 -8.52 5.45
N VAL A 22 4.01 -7.62 4.52
CA VAL A 22 4.79 -7.56 3.28
C VAL A 22 5.18 -6.11 3.00
N GLU A 23 6.43 -5.92 2.56
CA GLU A 23 6.91 -4.60 2.14
C GLU A 23 6.35 -4.28 0.77
N VAL A 24 5.77 -3.10 0.64
CA VAL A 24 5.20 -2.62 -0.62
C VAL A 24 5.66 -1.20 -0.88
N SER A 25 5.61 -0.79 -2.13
CA SER A 25 5.88 0.60 -2.52
C SER A 25 4.63 1.18 -3.16
N HIS A 26 4.30 2.41 -2.81
CA HIS A 26 3.18 3.12 -3.44
C HIS A 26 3.64 3.61 -4.81
N THR A 27 3.05 3.06 -5.87
CA THR A 27 3.51 3.33 -7.22
C THR A 27 2.57 4.22 -8.02
N GLY A 28 1.37 4.48 -7.52
CA GLY A 28 0.44 5.38 -8.20
C GLY A 28 -0.97 5.21 -7.69
N ASN A 29 -1.90 5.83 -8.40
CA ASN A 29 -3.33 5.74 -8.13
C ASN A 29 -4.01 5.25 -9.40
N ASP A 30 -5.08 4.46 -9.25
CA ASP A 30 -5.94 4.20 -10.39
C ASP A 30 -6.95 5.36 -10.52
N GLY A 31 -7.69 5.41 -11.59
CA GLY A 31 -8.62 6.51 -11.84
C GLY A 31 -9.87 6.52 -10.93
N ASP A 32 -10.04 5.53 -10.06
CA ASP A 32 -11.24 5.35 -9.24
C ASP A 32 -11.02 5.70 -7.76
N GLY A 33 -9.96 6.44 -7.45
CA GLY A 33 -9.67 6.83 -6.08
C GLY A 33 -9.02 5.74 -5.24
N ARG A 34 -8.50 4.70 -5.87
CA ARG A 34 -7.76 3.64 -5.20
C ARG A 34 -6.27 3.86 -5.33
N TYR A 35 -5.54 3.22 -4.43
CA TYR A 35 -4.09 3.37 -4.34
C TYR A 35 -3.42 2.09 -4.80
N VAL A 36 -2.43 2.21 -5.69
CA VAL A 36 -1.73 1.09 -6.30
C VAL A 36 -0.39 0.90 -5.61
N PHE A 37 -0.11 -0.32 -5.21
CA PHE A 37 1.14 -0.69 -4.57
C PHE A 37 1.74 -1.88 -5.30
N HIS A 38 3.06 -1.99 -5.26
CA HIS A 38 3.76 -3.15 -5.78
C HIS A 38 4.70 -3.70 -4.72
N THR A 39 4.91 -5.01 -4.72
CA THR A 39 5.93 -5.63 -3.91
C THR A 39 7.30 -5.35 -4.49
N ARG A 40 8.34 -5.70 -3.74
CA ARG A 40 9.72 -5.61 -4.21
C ARG A 40 9.86 -6.30 -5.56
N ARG A 41 10.55 -5.66 -6.48
CA ARG A 41 10.73 -6.13 -7.88
C ARG A 41 9.44 -6.19 -8.68
N ARG A 42 8.37 -5.58 -8.16
CA ARG A 42 7.06 -5.52 -8.82
C ARG A 42 6.48 -6.88 -9.17
N MET A 43 6.74 -7.91 -8.33
CA MET A 43 6.21 -9.24 -8.57
C MET A 43 4.70 -9.31 -8.40
N TYR A 44 4.15 -8.53 -7.47
CA TYR A 44 2.72 -8.50 -7.22
C TYR A 44 2.24 -7.06 -7.19
N ARG A 45 1.03 -6.87 -7.70
CA ARG A 45 0.35 -5.59 -7.68
C ARG A 45 -0.81 -5.67 -6.71
N PHE A 46 -0.91 -4.67 -5.83
CA PHE A 46 -2.05 -4.53 -4.93
C PHE A 46 -2.77 -3.23 -5.23
N VAL A 47 -4.10 -3.25 -5.13
CA VAL A 47 -4.92 -2.05 -5.27
C VAL A 47 -5.79 -1.97 -4.03
N PHE A 48 -5.65 -0.89 -3.26
CA PHE A 48 -6.35 -0.70 -2.00
C PHE A 48 -7.19 0.56 -2.03
N GLY A 49 -8.38 0.47 -1.45
CA GLY A 49 -9.17 1.65 -1.15
C GLY A 49 -8.62 2.36 0.09
N PRO A 50 -9.14 3.57 0.40
CA PRO A 50 -8.66 4.33 1.55
C PRO A 50 -8.87 3.61 2.89
N ASP A 51 -9.92 2.81 3.02
CA ASP A 51 -10.16 2.07 4.26
C ASP A 51 -9.10 1.01 4.52
N THR A 52 -8.69 0.28 3.48
CA THR A 52 -7.63 -0.72 3.60
C THR A 52 -6.30 -0.06 3.94
N VAL A 53 -6.01 1.08 3.33
CA VAL A 53 -4.79 1.83 3.65
C VAL A 53 -4.80 2.25 5.11
N ARG A 54 -5.92 2.80 5.59
CA ARG A 54 -6.04 3.23 6.98
C ARG A 54 -5.80 2.08 7.96
N ASP A 55 -6.36 0.91 7.70
CA ASP A 55 -6.41 -0.18 8.65
C ASP A 55 -5.23 -1.15 8.53
N ARG A 56 -4.61 -1.25 7.36
CA ARG A 56 -3.67 -2.34 7.10
C ARG A 56 -2.32 -1.89 6.55
N VAL A 57 -2.15 -0.62 6.26
CA VAL A 57 -0.89 -0.09 5.72
C VAL A 57 -0.27 0.85 6.75
N ARG A 58 1.03 0.69 6.97
CA ARG A 58 1.80 1.58 7.85
C ARG A 58 3.13 1.92 7.21
N ALA A 59 3.75 2.97 7.72
CA ALA A 59 5.05 3.40 7.22
C ALA A 59 6.10 2.31 7.43
N TYR A 60 7.00 2.16 6.49
CA TYR A 60 8.15 1.28 6.60
C TYR A 60 9.22 1.98 7.45
N GLU A 61 9.65 1.28 8.46
CA GLU A 61 10.70 1.76 9.36
C GLU A 61 11.84 0.80 9.46
#